data_205eaa43f035d04d816bbf2d9f26f26c
#
_entry.id   205eaa43f035d04d816bbf2d9f26f26c
#
_cell.length_a   1.000
_cell.length_b   1.000
_cell.length_c   1.000
_cell.angle_alpha   90.00
_cell.angle_beta   90.00
_cell.angle_gamma   90.00
#
_symmetry.space_group_name_H-M   'P 1'
#
loop_
_entity.id
_entity.type
_entity.pdbx_description
1 polymer ?
#
loop_
_entity_poly.entity_id
_entity_poly.type
_entity_poly.pdbx_seq_one_letter_code
_entity_poly.pdbx_strand_id
1 'polypeptide(L)'
;MGSGQVTDWQGKHVTVAGLGVSGVPAAKALHGLGAKVTVVNDGDDARAREQAAELEALGVTVRLGDGDTLPDSTELIVTAPGWKPDKPLFAAADAAGVPVWGDVELAWRLRKPGAADWLAVTGTNGKTTTVQMLASILEAAGLRTAAVGNIGVSLLDAVLGDEEYDVLAVELSSYQLHWAPSLRAHSAAVLNLAPDHLDWHGSMEAYAKDKGRIYEGNRVACVYNTADKATEDLVREADVEEGCRAIGFTLGTPGPSQLGVVEGFLVDRAFVENRQKNAQELAEVADVKPAAPHNVANALAAAALARAYGVPANAVRDGLRNFTPDAHRIAHVADVDGVAYVDDSKATNTHATQASLAAYDSVVWIAGGLAKGATFDELVAGAAGRLRGAVLIGRDRALIREALARHAPEVPVVDLERTDTGAMLQAVQEARRLARPGDTVLLAPACASMDMFANYNKRGDAFAQAVRELGA
;
A
#
# COMPACT_ATOMS: atom_id res chain seq x y z
N MET A 1 -19.21 -20.08 -14.64
CA MET A 1 -20.26 -20.48 -13.64
C MET A 1 -19.57 -21.04 -12.41
N GLY A 2 -19.15 -20.19 -11.51
CA GLY A 2 -18.58 -20.56 -10.22
C GLY A 2 -19.65 -20.27 -9.17
N SER A 3 -20.48 -21.27 -8.88
CA SER A 3 -21.41 -21.24 -7.77
C SER A 3 -20.64 -20.96 -6.48
N GLY A 4 -20.89 -19.81 -5.85
CA GLY A 4 -20.46 -19.57 -4.48
C GLY A 4 -21.04 -20.70 -3.61
N GLN A 5 -20.23 -21.68 -3.29
CA GLN A 5 -20.59 -22.66 -2.28
C GLN A 5 -20.71 -21.88 -0.97
N VAL A 6 -21.94 -21.70 -0.51
CA VAL A 6 -22.21 -21.36 0.89
C VAL A 6 -21.59 -22.49 1.70
N THR A 7 -20.39 -22.27 2.18
CA THR A 7 -19.69 -23.22 3.05
C THR A 7 -20.52 -23.29 4.33
N ASP A 8 -21.04 -24.45 4.67
CA ASP A 8 -21.67 -24.64 5.98
C ASP A 8 -20.59 -24.57 7.04
N TRP A 9 -20.64 -23.53 7.86
CA TRP A 9 -19.68 -23.26 8.92
C TRP A 9 -20.05 -23.95 10.23
N GLN A 10 -21.27 -24.44 10.34
CA GLN A 10 -21.82 -25.02 11.60
C GLN A 10 -20.99 -26.22 12.07
N GLY A 11 -20.30 -26.02 13.20
CA GLY A 11 -19.47 -27.05 13.82
C GLY A 11 -18.13 -27.33 13.13
N LYS A 12 -17.80 -26.65 12.04
CA LYS A 12 -16.53 -26.80 11.33
C LYS A 12 -15.36 -26.31 12.19
N HIS A 13 -14.30 -27.10 12.30
CA HIS A 13 -13.12 -26.75 13.07
C HIS A 13 -12.19 -25.85 12.25
N VAL A 14 -12.06 -24.59 12.66
CA VAL A 14 -11.20 -23.61 12.00
C VAL A 14 -10.12 -23.12 12.94
N THR A 15 -8.89 -23.22 12.51
CA THR A 15 -7.75 -22.60 13.21
C THR A 15 -7.48 -21.21 12.64
N VAL A 16 -7.44 -20.19 13.50
CA VAL A 16 -7.01 -18.84 13.13
C VAL A 16 -5.59 -18.64 13.59
N ALA A 17 -4.67 -18.36 12.66
CA ALA A 17 -3.25 -18.16 12.94
C ALA A 17 -2.92 -16.68 13.06
N GLY A 18 -2.65 -16.26 14.31
CA GLY A 18 -2.28 -14.89 14.70
C GLY A 18 -3.43 -14.10 15.33
N LEU A 19 -3.08 -13.41 16.42
CA LEU A 19 -3.89 -12.37 17.04
C LEU A 19 -3.47 -10.99 16.47
N GLY A 20 -4.39 -10.15 16.10
CA GLY A 20 -4.11 -8.82 15.58
C GLY A 20 -5.23 -8.29 14.70
N VAL A 21 -4.87 -7.33 13.84
CA VAL A 21 -5.85 -6.58 13.02
C VAL A 21 -6.70 -7.47 12.10
N SER A 22 -6.14 -8.59 11.61
CA SER A 22 -6.85 -9.53 10.74
C SER A 22 -7.40 -10.75 11.49
N GLY A 23 -6.64 -11.28 12.46
CA GLY A 23 -6.97 -12.55 13.12
C GLY A 23 -8.17 -12.43 14.07
N VAL A 24 -8.23 -11.38 14.89
CA VAL A 24 -9.37 -11.17 15.82
C VAL A 24 -10.70 -11.01 15.08
N PRO A 25 -10.82 -10.16 14.03
CA PRO A 25 -12.03 -10.09 13.22
C PRO A 25 -12.39 -11.42 12.55
N ALA A 26 -11.40 -12.16 12.02
CA ALA A 26 -11.63 -13.46 11.40
C ALA A 26 -12.19 -14.48 12.40
N ALA A 27 -11.61 -14.55 13.61
CA ALA A 27 -12.07 -15.45 14.66
C ALA A 27 -13.52 -15.13 15.10
N LYS A 28 -13.84 -13.85 15.27
CA LYS A 28 -15.22 -13.41 15.62
C LYS A 28 -16.21 -13.73 14.51
N ALA A 29 -15.86 -13.44 13.26
CA ALA A 29 -16.72 -13.72 12.11
C ALA A 29 -17.02 -15.22 11.97
N LEU A 30 -16.00 -16.07 12.03
CA LEU A 30 -16.13 -17.51 11.93
C LEU A 30 -16.93 -18.09 13.09
N HIS A 31 -16.68 -17.65 14.32
CA HIS A 31 -17.44 -18.07 15.50
C HIS A 31 -18.91 -17.65 15.36
N GLY A 32 -19.18 -16.41 14.91
CA GLY A 32 -20.56 -15.95 14.66
C GLY A 32 -21.31 -16.74 13.58
N LEU A 33 -20.59 -17.36 12.64
CA LEU A 33 -21.12 -18.26 11.62
C LEU A 33 -21.30 -19.71 12.12
N GLY A 34 -20.97 -20.00 13.39
CA GLY A 34 -21.15 -21.31 14.01
C GLY A 34 -19.96 -22.26 13.91
N ALA A 35 -18.79 -21.77 13.45
CA ALA A 35 -17.56 -22.56 13.44
C ALA A 35 -17.03 -22.77 14.88
N LYS A 36 -16.33 -23.87 15.10
CA LYS A 36 -15.51 -24.11 16.27
C LYS A 36 -14.13 -23.53 16.02
N VAL A 37 -13.85 -22.38 16.63
CA VAL A 37 -12.62 -21.62 16.36
C VAL A 37 -11.57 -21.89 17.43
N THR A 38 -10.36 -22.23 17.00
CA THR A 38 -9.15 -22.23 17.81
C THR A 38 -8.18 -21.18 17.25
N VAL A 39 -7.77 -20.22 18.06
CA VAL A 39 -6.74 -19.25 17.68
C VAL A 39 -5.39 -19.71 18.21
N VAL A 40 -4.37 -19.70 17.37
CA VAL A 40 -2.96 -19.93 17.73
C VAL A 40 -2.16 -18.66 17.52
N ASN A 41 -1.22 -18.36 18.44
CA ASN A 41 -0.40 -17.15 18.36
C ASN A 41 1.00 -17.40 18.88
N ASP A 42 2.03 -16.83 18.20
CA ASP A 42 3.44 -16.96 18.62
C ASP A 42 3.70 -16.26 19.96
N GLY A 43 3.18 -15.05 20.11
CA GLY A 43 3.40 -14.20 21.27
C GLY A 43 2.46 -14.49 22.43
N ASP A 44 2.94 -14.15 23.64
CA ASP A 44 2.19 -14.19 24.89
C ASP A 44 2.43 -12.88 25.68
N ASP A 45 2.40 -11.74 24.98
CA ASP A 45 2.52 -10.43 25.58
C ASP A 45 1.19 -9.91 26.16
N ALA A 46 1.23 -8.78 26.84
CA ALA A 46 0.05 -8.20 27.50
C ALA A 46 -1.11 -7.95 26.52
N ARG A 47 -0.80 -7.50 25.30
CA ARG A 47 -1.80 -7.24 24.26
C ARG A 47 -2.41 -8.55 23.74
N ALA A 48 -1.58 -9.57 23.51
CA ALA A 48 -2.06 -10.88 23.08
C ALA A 48 -2.99 -11.50 24.15
N ARG A 49 -2.66 -11.37 25.43
CA ARG A 49 -3.49 -11.85 26.55
C ARG A 49 -4.83 -11.09 26.64
N GLU A 50 -4.84 -9.78 26.42
CA GLU A 50 -6.08 -8.99 26.37
C GLU A 50 -7.00 -9.45 25.25
N GLN A 51 -6.45 -9.61 24.03
CA GLN A 51 -7.20 -10.11 22.86
C GLN A 51 -7.66 -11.54 23.04
N ALA A 52 -6.84 -12.39 23.68
CA ALA A 52 -7.23 -13.77 24.01
C ALA A 52 -8.43 -13.79 24.97
N ALA A 53 -8.38 -13.01 26.05
CA ALA A 53 -9.50 -12.94 27.03
C ALA A 53 -10.81 -12.45 26.39
N GLU A 54 -10.73 -11.50 25.44
CA GLU A 54 -11.90 -11.05 24.68
C GLU A 54 -12.52 -12.20 23.83
N LEU A 55 -11.69 -12.96 23.15
CA LEU A 55 -12.15 -14.10 22.30
C LEU A 55 -12.65 -15.27 23.15
N GLU A 56 -11.99 -15.59 24.25
CA GLU A 56 -12.41 -16.65 25.19
C GLU A 56 -13.76 -16.34 25.83
N ALA A 57 -14.06 -15.09 26.12
CA ALA A 57 -15.36 -14.64 26.61
C ALA A 57 -16.49 -14.90 25.60
N LEU A 58 -16.18 -15.03 24.32
CA LEU A 58 -17.11 -15.39 23.25
C LEU A 58 -17.22 -16.93 23.05
N GLY A 59 -16.37 -17.74 23.70
CA GLY A 59 -16.32 -19.19 23.54
C GLY A 59 -15.30 -19.68 22.51
N VAL A 60 -14.39 -18.81 22.05
CA VAL A 60 -13.27 -19.18 21.17
C VAL A 60 -12.14 -19.74 22.03
N THR A 61 -11.51 -20.84 21.59
CA THR A 61 -10.31 -21.36 22.23
C THR A 61 -9.08 -20.57 21.77
N VAL A 62 -8.22 -20.12 22.71
CA VAL A 62 -6.98 -19.42 22.36
C VAL A 62 -5.76 -20.13 22.94
N ARG A 63 -4.71 -20.28 22.13
CA ARG A 63 -3.40 -20.85 22.49
C ARG A 63 -2.31 -19.80 22.25
N LEU A 64 -1.80 -19.23 23.32
CA LEU A 64 -0.70 -18.27 23.27
C LEU A 64 0.64 -19.03 23.38
N GLY A 65 1.69 -18.54 22.70
CA GLY A 65 2.99 -19.20 22.64
C GLY A 65 3.00 -20.52 21.87
N ASP A 66 1.96 -20.81 21.08
CA ASP A 66 1.76 -22.09 20.38
C ASP A 66 1.43 -21.86 18.90
N GLY A 67 2.19 -20.99 18.23
CA GLY A 67 1.97 -20.63 16.83
C GLY A 67 2.49 -21.65 15.80
N ASP A 68 3.20 -22.69 16.24
CA ASP A 68 3.80 -23.69 15.34
C ASP A 68 3.02 -25.02 15.31
N THR A 69 2.08 -25.20 16.22
CA THR A 69 1.34 -26.46 16.36
C THR A 69 0.00 -26.39 15.64
N LEU A 70 -0.29 -27.38 14.79
CA LEU A 70 -1.60 -27.56 14.18
C LEU A 70 -2.56 -28.20 15.20
N PRO A 71 -3.64 -27.52 15.62
CA PRO A 71 -4.64 -28.11 16.50
C PRO A 71 -5.33 -29.33 15.86
N ASP A 72 -5.63 -30.32 16.69
CA ASP A 72 -6.36 -31.52 16.24
C ASP A 72 -7.69 -31.18 15.58
N SER A 73 -8.07 -31.98 14.59
CA SER A 73 -9.32 -31.82 13.85
C SER A 73 -9.46 -30.51 13.06
N THR A 74 -8.40 -29.75 12.85
CA THR A 74 -8.44 -28.55 12.00
C THR A 74 -8.82 -28.92 10.57
N GLU A 75 -9.86 -28.30 10.04
CA GLU A 75 -10.35 -28.48 8.66
C GLU A 75 -9.98 -27.32 7.74
N LEU A 76 -9.62 -26.19 8.32
CA LEU A 76 -9.21 -24.98 7.64
C LEU A 76 -8.31 -24.14 8.55
N ILE A 77 -7.27 -23.55 7.99
CA ILE A 77 -6.53 -22.48 8.66
C ILE A 77 -6.88 -21.14 8.00
N VAL A 78 -7.18 -20.12 8.82
CA VAL A 78 -7.25 -18.72 8.39
C VAL A 78 -6.08 -17.99 9.03
N THR A 79 -5.14 -17.50 8.20
CA THR A 79 -3.89 -16.88 8.68
C THR A 79 -3.90 -15.37 8.56
N ALA A 80 -3.30 -14.70 9.54
CA ALA A 80 -2.92 -13.30 9.40
C ALA A 80 -1.85 -13.15 8.31
N PRO A 81 -1.89 -12.09 7.47
CA PRO A 81 -1.05 -11.99 6.27
C PRO A 81 0.46 -12.03 6.54
N GLY A 82 0.90 -11.53 7.70
CA GLY A 82 2.31 -11.46 8.05
C GLY A 82 2.98 -12.79 8.45
N TRP A 83 2.22 -13.86 8.61
CA TRP A 83 2.78 -15.17 8.93
C TRP A 83 3.52 -15.75 7.73
N LYS A 84 4.78 -16.15 7.95
CA LYS A 84 5.63 -16.69 6.87
C LYS A 84 5.18 -18.09 6.46
N PRO A 85 5.19 -18.40 5.15
CA PRO A 85 4.73 -19.70 4.64
C PRO A 85 5.56 -20.91 5.10
N ASP A 86 6.79 -20.68 5.54
CA ASP A 86 7.74 -21.71 5.99
C ASP A 86 7.56 -22.12 7.46
N LYS A 87 6.54 -21.62 8.16
CA LYS A 87 6.27 -22.01 9.55
C LYS A 87 5.86 -23.48 9.67
N PRO A 88 6.24 -24.16 10.77
CA PRO A 88 5.87 -25.54 11.04
C PRO A 88 4.35 -25.81 10.97
N LEU A 89 3.52 -24.86 11.42
CA LEU A 89 2.07 -24.92 11.32
C LEU A 89 1.58 -25.22 9.89
N PHE A 90 2.12 -24.47 8.90
CA PHE A 90 1.69 -24.61 7.50
C PHE A 90 2.24 -25.87 6.84
N ALA A 91 3.46 -26.30 7.23
CA ALA A 91 4.02 -27.57 6.79
C ALA A 91 3.16 -28.75 7.32
N ALA A 92 2.69 -28.69 8.58
CA ALA A 92 1.78 -29.66 9.15
C ALA A 92 0.41 -29.66 8.47
N ALA A 93 -0.12 -28.47 8.11
CA ALA A 93 -1.37 -28.33 7.38
C ALA A 93 -1.28 -28.96 5.99
N ASP A 94 -0.20 -28.68 5.23
CA ASP A 94 0.04 -29.25 3.91
C ASP A 94 0.10 -30.80 3.97
N ALA A 95 0.86 -31.34 4.94
CA ALA A 95 0.97 -32.77 5.15
C ALA A 95 -0.39 -33.44 5.52
N ALA A 96 -1.27 -32.69 6.19
CA ALA A 96 -2.63 -33.13 6.54
C ALA A 96 -3.69 -32.84 5.47
N GLY A 97 -3.32 -32.15 4.37
CA GLY A 97 -4.26 -31.72 3.34
C GLY A 97 -5.25 -30.63 3.81
N VAL A 98 -4.88 -29.86 4.85
CA VAL A 98 -5.71 -28.78 5.40
C VAL A 98 -5.46 -27.50 4.60
N PRO A 99 -6.49 -26.89 3.99
CA PRO A 99 -6.34 -25.67 3.24
C PRO A 99 -5.96 -24.49 4.15
N VAL A 100 -5.20 -23.54 3.61
CA VAL A 100 -4.81 -22.29 4.28
C VAL A 100 -5.32 -21.11 3.49
N TRP A 101 -6.07 -20.22 4.13
CA TRP A 101 -6.60 -18.97 3.57
C TRP A 101 -6.09 -17.78 4.36
N GLY A 102 -5.96 -16.64 3.69
CA GLY A 102 -5.79 -15.34 4.36
C GLY A 102 -7.14 -14.70 4.69
N ASP A 103 -7.09 -13.57 5.36
CA ASP A 103 -8.26 -12.71 5.65
C ASP A 103 -8.98 -12.26 4.39
N VAL A 104 -8.25 -11.96 3.32
CA VAL A 104 -8.79 -11.58 2.01
C VAL A 104 -9.54 -12.73 1.36
N GLU A 105 -8.98 -13.94 1.38
CA GLU A 105 -9.63 -15.13 0.85
C GLU A 105 -10.91 -15.45 1.62
N LEU A 106 -10.86 -15.35 2.96
CA LEU A 106 -12.04 -15.53 3.80
C LEU A 106 -13.13 -14.51 3.44
N ALA A 107 -12.78 -13.22 3.38
CA ALA A 107 -13.73 -12.17 2.98
C ALA A 107 -14.30 -12.42 1.60
N TRP A 108 -13.46 -12.82 0.63
CA TRP A 108 -13.89 -13.14 -0.73
C TRP A 108 -14.93 -14.26 -0.77
N ARG A 109 -14.74 -15.31 0.03
CA ARG A 109 -15.66 -16.47 0.09
C ARG A 109 -16.92 -16.22 0.89
N LEU A 110 -16.91 -15.30 1.84
CA LEU A 110 -18.06 -14.92 2.65
C LEU A 110 -19.00 -13.92 1.97
N ARG A 111 -18.63 -13.40 0.80
CA ARG A 111 -19.49 -12.47 0.04
C ARG A 111 -20.83 -13.11 -0.32
N LYS A 112 -21.89 -12.35 -0.10
CA LYS A 112 -23.25 -12.73 -0.53
C LYS A 112 -23.36 -12.71 -2.06
N PRO A 113 -24.28 -13.47 -2.67
CA PRO A 113 -24.61 -13.31 -4.08
C PRO A 113 -25.03 -11.86 -4.37
N GLY A 114 -24.44 -11.24 -5.41
CA GLY A 114 -24.69 -9.84 -5.75
C GLY A 114 -23.94 -8.82 -4.89
N ALA A 115 -22.99 -9.27 -4.06
CA ALA A 115 -22.12 -8.35 -3.31
C ALA A 115 -21.30 -7.44 -4.25
N ALA A 116 -20.86 -6.30 -3.70
CA ALA A 116 -20.06 -5.30 -4.38
C ALA A 116 -18.91 -5.88 -5.20
N ASP A 117 -18.66 -5.32 -6.37
CA ASP A 117 -17.47 -5.61 -7.16
C ASP A 117 -16.22 -5.04 -6.50
N TRP A 118 -15.07 -5.70 -6.68
CA TRP A 118 -13.80 -5.23 -6.17
C TRP A 118 -12.94 -4.66 -7.29
N LEU A 119 -12.49 -3.43 -7.14
CA LEU A 119 -11.44 -2.81 -7.93
C LEU A 119 -10.17 -2.84 -7.09
N ALA A 120 -9.26 -3.76 -7.40
CA ALA A 120 -8.14 -4.11 -6.54
C ALA A 120 -6.84 -3.42 -6.98
N VAL A 121 -6.03 -3.00 -6.01
CA VAL A 121 -4.75 -2.32 -6.25
C VAL A 121 -3.65 -2.95 -5.41
N THR A 122 -2.54 -3.28 -6.06
CA THR A 122 -1.28 -3.63 -5.41
C THR A 122 -0.10 -2.89 -6.04
N GLY A 123 1.08 -3.07 -5.49
CA GLY A 123 2.33 -2.47 -5.92
C GLY A 123 3.29 -2.37 -4.74
N THR A 124 4.53 -2.02 -4.97
CA THR A 124 5.45 -1.71 -3.88
C THR A 124 5.02 -0.40 -3.22
N ASN A 125 4.81 0.65 -4.01
CA ASN A 125 4.45 1.99 -3.55
C ASN A 125 3.18 2.51 -4.24
N GLY A 126 2.54 3.55 -3.67
CA GLY A 126 1.41 4.25 -4.27
C GLY A 126 0.03 3.63 -4.00
N LYS A 127 -0.06 2.42 -3.46
CA LYS A 127 -1.31 1.69 -3.23
C LYS A 127 -2.39 2.52 -2.54
N THR A 128 -2.10 3.01 -1.35
CA THR A 128 -3.07 3.76 -0.52
C THR A 128 -3.59 5.00 -1.22
N THR A 129 -2.69 5.79 -1.80
CA THR A 129 -3.05 7.00 -2.54
C THR A 129 -3.94 6.66 -3.74
N THR A 130 -3.59 5.61 -4.49
CA THR A 130 -4.39 5.17 -5.65
C THR A 130 -5.78 4.69 -5.23
N VAL A 131 -5.89 3.90 -4.16
CA VAL A 131 -7.18 3.38 -3.66
C VAL A 131 -8.05 4.52 -3.12
N GLN A 132 -7.47 5.49 -2.43
CA GLN A 132 -8.19 6.66 -1.94
C GLN A 132 -8.65 7.59 -3.08
N MET A 133 -7.80 7.81 -4.10
CA MET A 133 -8.21 8.53 -5.32
C MET A 133 -9.33 7.79 -6.05
N LEU A 134 -9.23 6.46 -6.15
CA LEU A 134 -10.26 5.62 -6.75
C LEU A 134 -11.58 5.73 -5.99
N ALA A 135 -11.58 5.62 -4.66
CA ALA A 135 -12.78 5.78 -3.84
C ALA A 135 -13.41 7.16 -4.04
N SER A 136 -12.61 8.24 -4.01
CA SER A 136 -13.10 9.60 -4.28
C SER A 136 -13.72 9.76 -5.69
N ILE A 137 -13.17 9.08 -6.70
CA ILE A 137 -13.74 9.07 -8.07
C ILE A 137 -15.06 8.30 -8.10
N LEU A 138 -15.15 7.16 -7.43
CA LEU A 138 -16.36 6.36 -7.35
C LEU A 138 -17.49 7.10 -6.60
N GLU A 139 -17.16 7.78 -5.50
CA GLU A 139 -18.10 8.65 -4.77
C GLU A 139 -18.59 9.81 -5.63
N ALA A 140 -17.69 10.47 -6.39
CA ALA A 140 -18.07 11.53 -7.32
C ALA A 140 -18.97 11.04 -8.46
N ALA A 141 -18.94 9.74 -8.78
CA ALA A 141 -19.88 9.09 -9.70
C ALA A 141 -21.23 8.73 -9.05
N GLY A 142 -21.42 9.01 -7.76
CA GLY A 142 -22.63 8.69 -7.01
C GLY A 142 -22.75 7.23 -6.57
N LEU A 143 -21.65 6.47 -6.58
CA LEU A 143 -21.62 5.07 -6.16
C LEU A 143 -21.34 4.96 -4.65
N ARG A 144 -22.01 4.00 -3.99
CA ARG A 144 -21.70 3.63 -2.60
C ARG A 144 -20.41 2.82 -2.61
N THR A 145 -19.36 3.36 -2.03
CA THR A 145 -18.02 2.77 -2.06
C THR A 145 -17.27 3.01 -0.76
N ALA A 146 -16.22 2.24 -0.54
CA ALA A 146 -15.26 2.46 0.53
C ALA A 146 -13.85 2.05 0.08
N ALA A 147 -12.84 2.70 0.66
CA ALA A 147 -11.45 2.26 0.60
C ALA A 147 -11.22 1.21 1.69
N VAL A 148 -10.88 -0.02 1.30
CA VAL A 148 -10.83 -1.18 2.22
C VAL A 148 -9.58 -2.05 1.99
N GLY A 149 -9.34 -2.99 2.86
CA GLY A 149 -8.29 -4.00 2.76
C GLY A 149 -7.10 -3.70 3.68
N ASN A 150 -5.92 -3.45 3.12
CA ASN A 150 -4.72 -3.11 3.91
C ASN A 150 -4.77 -1.67 4.47
N ILE A 151 -5.87 -0.99 4.29
CA ILE A 151 -6.19 0.37 4.77
C ILE A 151 -7.66 0.46 5.15
N GLY A 152 -8.02 1.49 5.92
CA GLY A 152 -9.42 1.83 6.22
C GLY A 152 -10.16 0.73 6.97
N VAL A 153 -11.36 0.43 6.50
CA VAL A 153 -12.23 -0.63 7.03
C VAL A 153 -11.70 -2.00 6.64
N SER A 154 -11.75 -2.99 7.53
CA SER A 154 -11.34 -4.35 7.18
C SER A 154 -12.27 -4.93 6.10
N LEU A 155 -11.71 -5.78 5.22
CA LEU A 155 -12.52 -6.46 4.19
C LEU A 155 -13.64 -7.31 4.79
N LEU A 156 -13.39 -7.95 5.94
CA LEU A 156 -14.41 -8.74 6.63
C LEU A 156 -15.56 -7.86 7.12
N ASP A 157 -15.27 -6.69 7.69
CA ASP A 157 -16.30 -5.76 8.15
C ASP A 157 -17.09 -5.19 6.95
N ALA A 158 -16.43 -4.88 5.85
CA ALA A 158 -17.10 -4.40 4.63
C ALA A 158 -18.00 -5.46 3.97
N VAL A 159 -17.66 -6.75 4.10
CA VAL A 159 -18.41 -7.86 3.49
C VAL A 159 -19.54 -8.36 4.38
N LEU A 160 -19.35 -8.38 5.71
CA LEU A 160 -20.28 -8.93 6.68
C LEU A 160 -21.13 -7.86 7.36
N GLY A 161 -20.75 -6.60 7.30
CA GLY A 161 -21.47 -5.49 7.89
C GLY A 161 -22.84 -5.24 7.23
N ASP A 162 -23.59 -4.33 7.82
CA ASP A 162 -24.93 -3.95 7.33
C ASP A 162 -24.87 -2.87 6.22
N GLU A 163 -23.70 -2.28 5.99
CA GLU A 163 -23.52 -1.28 4.95
C GLU A 163 -23.46 -1.93 3.57
N GLU A 164 -24.26 -1.42 2.65
CA GLU A 164 -24.31 -1.91 1.28
C GLU A 164 -23.44 -1.05 0.37
N TYR A 165 -22.55 -1.69 -0.38
CA TYR A 165 -21.69 -1.07 -1.37
C TYR A 165 -22.05 -1.52 -2.78
N ASP A 166 -21.89 -0.63 -3.76
CA ASP A 166 -22.00 -0.95 -5.18
C ASP A 166 -20.66 -1.49 -5.70
N VAL A 167 -19.56 -0.92 -5.21
CA VAL A 167 -18.18 -1.27 -5.58
C VAL A 167 -17.22 -0.91 -4.45
N LEU A 168 -16.16 -1.70 -4.26
CA LEU A 168 -15.12 -1.45 -3.27
C LEU A 168 -13.78 -1.12 -3.95
N ALA A 169 -13.10 -0.09 -3.45
CA ALA A 169 -11.71 0.20 -3.79
C ALA A 169 -10.80 -0.55 -2.80
N VAL A 170 -10.09 -1.58 -3.29
CA VAL A 170 -9.45 -2.56 -2.41
C VAL A 170 -7.92 -2.46 -2.49
N GLU A 171 -7.27 -2.16 -1.36
CA GLU A 171 -5.80 -2.23 -1.25
C GLU A 171 -5.38 -3.64 -0.82
N LEU A 172 -4.46 -4.26 -1.57
CA LEU A 172 -3.92 -5.57 -1.25
C LEU A 172 -2.38 -5.55 -1.18
N SER A 173 -1.84 -6.08 -0.09
CA SER A 173 -0.42 -6.35 0.05
C SER A 173 -0.03 -7.66 -0.65
N SER A 174 1.29 -7.85 -0.88
CA SER A 174 1.79 -9.14 -1.41
C SER A 174 1.55 -10.31 -0.45
N TYR A 175 1.59 -10.06 0.86
CA TYR A 175 1.28 -11.05 1.88
C TYR A 175 -0.17 -11.54 1.79
N GLN A 176 -1.11 -10.60 1.64
CA GLN A 176 -2.54 -10.92 1.49
C GLN A 176 -2.81 -11.68 0.20
N LEU A 177 -2.19 -11.29 -0.90
CA LEU A 177 -2.33 -11.95 -2.19
C LEU A 177 -1.75 -13.37 -2.19
N HIS A 178 -0.67 -13.62 -1.43
CA HIS A 178 -0.11 -14.97 -1.24
C HIS A 178 -1.17 -15.96 -0.73
N TRP A 179 -2.01 -15.52 0.22
CA TRP A 179 -3.02 -16.34 0.88
C TRP A 179 -4.43 -16.18 0.31
N ALA A 180 -4.58 -15.61 -0.91
CA ALA A 180 -5.88 -15.37 -1.56
C ALA A 180 -6.00 -16.06 -2.93
N PRO A 181 -6.02 -17.41 -2.98
CA PRO A 181 -5.94 -18.17 -4.25
C PRO A 181 -7.20 -18.08 -5.11
N SER A 182 -8.37 -17.74 -4.56
CA SER A 182 -9.61 -17.70 -5.34
C SER A 182 -10.14 -16.30 -5.65
N LEU A 183 -9.37 -15.26 -5.31
CA LEU A 183 -9.73 -13.88 -5.66
C LEU A 183 -9.91 -13.73 -7.17
N ARG A 184 -11.02 -13.12 -7.61
CA ARG A 184 -11.37 -12.82 -9.00
C ARG A 184 -11.98 -11.44 -9.05
N ALA A 185 -11.14 -10.40 -9.08
CA ALA A 185 -11.58 -9.02 -9.06
C ALA A 185 -12.32 -8.63 -10.35
N HIS A 186 -13.14 -7.58 -10.31
CA HIS A 186 -13.69 -6.97 -11.52
C HIS A 186 -12.56 -6.44 -12.40
N SER A 187 -11.68 -5.66 -11.81
CA SER A 187 -10.46 -5.14 -12.43
C SER A 187 -9.40 -4.94 -11.36
N ALA A 188 -8.13 -5.04 -11.74
CA ALA A 188 -7.03 -4.83 -10.81
C ALA A 188 -5.88 -4.05 -11.42
N ALA A 189 -5.06 -3.43 -10.55
CA ALA A 189 -3.86 -2.69 -10.93
C ALA A 189 -2.63 -3.16 -10.15
N VAL A 190 -1.49 -3.33 -10.84
CA VAL A 190 -0.15 -3.38 -10.25
C VAL A 190 0.57 -2.10 -10.62
N LEU A 191 0.88 -1.27 -9.62
CA LEU A 191 1.39 0.09 -9.84
C LEU A 191 2.88 0.11 -10.19
N ASN A 192 3.66 -0.70 -9.51
CA ASN A 192 5.11 -0.81 -9.64
C ASN A 192 5.65 -1.99 -8.84
N LEU A 193 6.85 -2.44 -9.21
CA LEU A 193 7.61 -3.48 -8.53
C LEU A 193 9.03 -2.99 -8.24
N ALA A 194 9.38 -2.93 -6.97
CA ALA A 194 10.73 -2.63 -6.50
C ALA A 194 11.07 -3.55 -5.30
N PRO A 195 12.34 -3.81 -5.02
CA PRO A 195 12.72 -4.68 -3.91
C PRO A 195 12.13 -4.21 -2.58
N ASP A 196 11.32 -5.08 -1.97
CA ASP A 196 10.74 -4.91 -0.64
C ASP A 196 10.33 -6.28 -0.12
N HIS A 197 10.31 -6.45 1.22
CA HIS A 197 9.82 -7.67 1.86
C HIS A 197 10.49 -8.99 1.40
N LEU A 198 11.75 -8.93 0.92
CA LEU A 198 12.47 -10.12 0.46
C LEU A 198 12.81 -11.09 1.59
N ASP A 199 12.85 -10.62 2.82
CA ASP A 199 12.98 -11.43 4.05
C ASP A 199 11.78 -12.35 4.29
N TRP A 200 10.63 -12.03 3.71
CA TRP A 200 9.40 -12.84 3.78
C TRP A 200 9.20 -13.69 2.52
N HIS A 201 9.35 -13.10 1.32
CA HIS A 201 9.13 -13.80 0.04
C HIS A 201 10.30 -14.63 -0.44
N GLY A 202 11.52 -14.38 0.09
CA GLY A 202 12.75 -15.07 -0.29
C GLY A 202 13.40 -14.56 -1.57
N SER A 203 12.64 -14.11 -2.58
CA SER A 203 13.18 -13.55 -3.82
C SER A 203 12.26 -12.50 -4.46
N MET A 204 12.81 -11.73 -5.41
CA MET A 204 12.02 -10.80 -6.23
C MET A 204 10.99 -11.50 -7.12
N GLU A 205 11.34 -12.67 -7.65
CA GLU A 205 10.40 -13.46 -8.46
C GLU A 205 9.20 -13.91 -7.65
N ALA A 206 9.42 -14.42 -6.43
CA ALA A 206 8.34 -14.84 -5.53
C ALA A 206 7.46 -13.64 -5.13
N TYR A 207 8.08 -12.49 -4.81
CA TYR A 207 7.38 -11.26 -4.50
C TYR A 207 6.52 -10.76 -5.68
N ALA A 208 7.08 -10.74 -6.89
CA ALA A 208 6.38 -10.37 -8.11
C ALA A 208 5.21 -11.33 -8.41
N LYS A 209 5.47 -12.64 -8.31
CA LYS A 209 4.46 -13.68 -8.50
C LYS A 209 3.28 -13.52 -7.56
N ASP A 210 3.53 -13.29 -6.27
CA ASP A 210 2.46 -13.08 -5.30
C ASP A 210 1.63 -11.82 -5.63
N LYS A 211 2.26 -10.73 -6.07
CA LYS A 211 1.52 -9.55 -6.54
C LYS A 211 0.74 -9.80 -7.83
N GLY A 212 1.30 -10.59 -8.75
CA GLY A 212 0.65 -10.96 -10.02
C GLY A 212 -0.66 -11.70 -9.84
N ARG A 213 -0.85 -12.40 -8.70
CA ARG A 213 -2.13 -13.08 -8.37
C ARG A 213 -3.34 -12.16 -8.37
N ILE A 214 -3.14 -10.85 -8.22
CA ILE A 214 -4.23 -9.87 -8.27
C ILE A 214 -4.94 -9.84 -9.63
N TYR A 215 -4.27 -10.30 -10.68
CA TYR A 215 -4.82 -10.36 -12.03
C TYR A 215 -5.58 -11.65 -12.34
N GLU A 216 -5.39 -12.71 -11.56
CA GLU A 216 -6.01 -14.00 -11.78
C GLU A 216 -7.53 -13.91 -11.86
N GLY A 217 -8.09 -14.38 -12.97
CA GLY A 217 -9.53 -14.38 -13.23
C GLY A 217 -10.19 -13.00 -13.25
N ASN A 218 -9.44 -11.92 -13.49
CA ASN A 218 -10.02 -10.60 -13.67
C ASN A 218 -10.99 -10.58 -14.85
N ARG A 219 -12.12 -9.88 -14.70
CA ARG A 219 -13.22 -9.93 -15.65
C ARG A 219 -13.16 -8.85 -16.72
N VAL A 220 -12.64 -7.63 -16.38
CA VAL A 220 -12.75 -6.48 -17.28
C VAL A 220 -11.39 -5.87 -17.63
N ALA A 221 -10.52 -5.61 -16.66
CA ALA A 221 -9.24 -4.98 -16.95
C ALA A 221 -8.11 -5.38 -15.98
N CYS A 222 -6.91 -5.59 -16.57
CA CYS A 222 -5.64 -5.63 -15.86
C CYS A 222 -4.87 -4.35 -16.17
N VAL A 223 -4.72 -3.48 -15.16
CA VAL A 223 -4.09 -2.16 -15.29
C VAL A 223 -2.62 -2.26 -14.89
N TYR A 224 -1.70 -1.82 -15.75
CA TYR A 224 -0.27 -1.94 -15.54
C TYR A 224 0.49 -0.65 -15.89
N ASN A 225 1.67 -0.48 -15.32
CA ASN A 225 2.55 0.66 -15.54
C ASN A 225 3.47 0.39 -16.76
N THR A 226 3.32 1.14 -17.83
CA THR A 226 4.15 0.96 -19.04
C THR A 226 5.62 1.33 -18.82
N ALA A 227 5.94 2.10 -17.78
CA ALA A 227 7.32 2.44 -17.41
C ALA A 227 8.01 1.35 -16.56
N ASP A 228 7.25 0.36 -16.08
CA ASP A 228 7.75 -0.76 -15.27
C ASP A 228 7.46 -2.08 -15.98
N LYS A 229 8.49 -2.57 -16.69
CA LYS A 229 8.38 -3.80 -17.48
C LYS A 229 7.90 -5.00 -16.66
N ALA A 230 8.26 -5.10 -15.38
CA ALA A 230 7.83 -6.22 -14.56
C ALA A 230 6.31 -6.25 -14.38
N THR A 231 5.63 -5.09 -14.32
CA THR A 231 4.16 -5.04 -14.26
C THR A 231 3.51 -5.48 -15.58
N GLU A 232 4.14 -5.19 -16.72
CA GLU A 232 3.68 -5.65 -18.04
C GLU A 232 3.84 -7.17 -18.18
N ASP A 233 4.96 -7.72 -17.72
CA ASP A 233 5.21 -9.16 -17.76
C ASP A 233 4.17 -9.91 -16.90
N LEU A 234 3.79 -9.40 -15.73
CA LEU A 234 2.71 -9.97 -14.91
C LEU A 234 1.35 -10.00 -15.63
N VAL A 235 1.00 -8.97 -16.39
CA VAL A 235 -0.24 -8.96 -17.18
C VAL A 235 -0.21 -9.98 -18.31
N ARG A 236 0.95 -10.20 -18.92
CA ARG A 236 1.11 -11.19 -20.00
C ARG A 236 0.97 -12.63 -19.53
N GLU A 237 1.37 -12.89 -18.28
CA GLU A 237 1.34 -14.22 -17.67
C GLU A 237 0.02 -14.53 -16.98
N ALA A 238 -0.84 -13.51 -16.76
CA ALA A 238 -2.09 -13.65 -16.01
C ALA A 238 -3.13 -14.52 -16.76
N ASP A 239 -3.74 -15.47 -16.05
CA ASP A 239 -4.93 -16.20 -16.49
C ASP A 239 -6.18 -15.39 -16.13
N VAL A 240 -6.87 -14.86 -17.15
CA VAL A 240 -7.98 -13.93 -17.00
C VAL A 240 -9.24 -14.41 -17.70
N GLU A 241 -10.39 -13.85 -17.35
CA GLU A 241 -11.66 -14.12 -18.04
C GLU A 241 -11.60 -13.64 -19.51
N GLU A 242 -12.31 -14.35 -20.40
CA GLU A 242 -12.41 -13.98 -21.81
C GLU A 242 -13.00 -12.57 -21.96
N GLY A 243 -12.32 -11.70 -22.71
CA GLY A 243 -12.69 -10.31 -22.90
C GLY A 243 -12.03 -9.32 -21.92
N CYS A 244 -11.34 -9.82 -20.90
CA CYS A 244 -10.53 -8.98 -20.04
C CYS A 244 -9.39 -8.29 -20.83
N ARG A 245 -9.13 -7.02 -20.53
CA ARG A 245 -8.22 -6.19 -21.32
C ARG A 245 -7.00 -5.76 -20.52
N ALA A 246 -5.82 -5.82 -21.15
CA ALA A 246 -4.62 -5.16 -20.64
C ALA A 246 -4.71 -3.65 -20.91
N ILE A 247 -4.64 -2.84 -19.86
CA ILE A 247 -4.75 -1.38 -19.91
C ILE A 247 -3.47 -0.76 -19.30
N GLY A 248 -2.68 -0.10 -20.14
CA GLY A 248 -1.48 0.58 -19.68
C GLY A 248 -1.77 1.97 -19.13
N PHE A 249 -0.96 2.43 -18.16
CA PHE A 249 -0.87 3.84 -17.83
C PHE A 249 0.57 4.36 -17.96
N THR A 250 0.71 5.63 -18.36
CA THR A 250 2.00 6.26 -18.66
C THR A 250 1.98 7.76 -18.32
N LEU A 251 3.11 8.33 -17.93
CA LEU A 251 3.26 9.78 -17.80
C LEU A 251 3.47 10.48 -19.16
N GLY A 252 3.68 9.72 -20.22
CA GLY A 252 3.77 10.22 -21.58
C GLY A 252 2.44 10.17 -22.33
N THR A 253 2.51 10.45 -23.64
CA THR A 253 1.35 10.36 -24.56
C THR A 253 0.84 8.93 -24.66
N PRO A 254 -0.44 8.65 -24.37
CA PRO A 254 -0.97 7.30 -24.38
C PRO A 254 -1.17 6.75 -25.79
N GLY A 255 -0.82 5.48 -25.99
CA GLY A 255 -1.27 4.69 -27.13
C GLY A 255 -2.69 4.16 -26.96
N PRO A 256 -3.23 3.45 -27.98
CA PRO A 256 -4.50 2.73 -27.84
C PRO A 256 -4.46 1.72 -26.68
N SER A 257 -5.52 1.63 -25.89
CA SER A 257 -5.60 0.84 -24.64
C SER A 257 -4.70 1.35 -23.52
N GLN A 258 -4.38 2.65 -23.52
CA GLN A 258 -3.62 3.30 -22.47
C GLN A 258 -4.32 4.57 -21.97
N LEU A 259 -4.02 4.94 -20.71
CA LEU A 259 -4.23 6.28 -20.17
C LEU A 259 -2.86 6.96 -20.02
N GLY A 260 -2.80 8.27 -20.22
CA GLY A 260 -1.54 8.99 -20.13
C GLY A 260 -1.72 10.51 -20.02
N VAL A 261 -0.64 11.26 -20.29
CA VAL A 261 -0.63 12.71 -20.18
C VAL A 261 -0.38 13.34 -21.55
N VAL A 262 -1.20 14.31 -21.93
CA VAL A 262 -1.06 15.11 -23.15
C VAL A 262 -1.31 16.57 -22.79
N GLU A 263 -0.36 17.46 -23.05
CA GLU A 263 -0.49 18.91 -22.87
C GLU A 263 -1.04 19.34 -21.49
N GLY A 264 -0.65 18.62 -20.43
CA GLY A 264 -1.11 18.89 -19.06
C GLY A 264 -2.47 18.30 -18.67
N PHE A 265 -3.05 17.44 -19.52
CA PHE A 265 -4.28 16.72 -19.24
C PHE A 265 -4.03 15.21 -19.07
N LEU A 266 -4.77 14.60 -18.15
CA LEU A 266 -4.94 13.15 -18.08
C LEU A 266 -5.90 12.73 -19.20
N VAL A 267 -5.49 11.80 -20.03
CA VAL A 267 -6.21 11.40 -21.25
C VAL A 267 -6.41 9.89 -21.30
N ASP A 268 -7.65 9.48 -21.61
CA ASP A 268 -8.08 8.09 -21.79
C ASP A 268 -8.14 7.75 -23.29
N ARG A 269 -7.34 6.75 -23.70
CA ARG A 269 -7.42 6.10 -25.02
C ARG A 269 -7.72 4.60 -24.90
N ALA A 270 -8.29 4.19 -23.78
CA ALA A 270 -8.63 2.80 -23.51
C ALA A 270 -10.14 2.53 -23.55
N PHE A 271 -10.92 3.40 -22.93
CA PHE A 271 -12.37 3.19 -22.72
C PHE A 271 -13.23 4.16 -23.54
N VAL A 272 -12.71 4.59 -24.66
CA VAL A 272 -13.40 5.44 -25.64
C VAL A 272 -13.84 4.65 -26.85
N GLU A 273 -14.92 5.09 -27.50
CA GLU A 273 -15.33 4.55 -28.79
C GLU A 273 -14.24 4.83 -29.84
N ASN A 274 -13.90 3.82 -30.63
CA ASN A 274 -12.86 3.90 -31.64
C ASN A 274 -11.51 4.44 -31.08
N ARG A 275 -10.97 3.78 -30.06
CA ARG A 275 -9.71 4.12 -29.37
C ARG A 275 -8.48 4.33 -30.26
N GLN A 276 -8.53 3.88 -31.52
CA GLN A 276 -7.47 4.11 -32.50
C GLN A 276 -7.42 5.57 -32.95
N LYS A 277 -8.56 6.27 -32.95
CA LYS A 277 -8.70 7.62 -33.48
C LYS A 277 -9.12 8.65 -32.41
N ASN A 278 -9.80 8.20 -31.37
CA ASN A 278 -10.37 9.06 -30.36
C ASN A 278 -9.58 9.00 -29.03
N ALA A 279 -9.68 10.08 -28.29
CA ALA A 279 -9.19 10.22 -26.92
C ALA A 279 -10.20 11.04 -26.11
N GLN A 280 -10.26 10.82 -24.81
CA GLN A 280 -11.11 11.56 -23.87
C GLN A 280 -10.25 12.22 -22.81
N GLU A 281 -10.35 13.53 -22.68
CA GLU A 281 -9.80 14.25 -21.53
C GLU A 281 -10.55 13.84 -20.26
N LEU A 282 -9.82 13.58 -19.19
CA LEU A 282 -10.34 13.17 -17.89
C LEU A 282 -10.25 14.30 -16.87
N ALA A 283 -9.06 14.89 -16.69
CA ALA A 283 -8.77 15.91 -15.70
C ALA A 283 -7.49 16.68 -16.11
N GLU A 284 -7.25 17.84 -15.52
CA GLU A 284 -5.94 18.50 -15.61
C GLU A 284 -4.94 17.83 -14.64
N VAL A 285 -3.66 17.84 -14.98
CA VAL A 285 -2.59 17.39 -14.05
C VAL A 285 -2.63 18.20 -12.75
N ALA A 286 -3.00 19.49 -12.83
CA ALA A 286 -3.15 20.37 -11.67
C ALA A 286 -4.29 19.96 -10.71
N ASP A 287 -5.23 19.15 -11.15
CA ASP A 287 -6.31 18.61 -10.30
C ASP A 287 -5.80 17.51 -9.35
N VAL A 288 -4.61 16.92 -9.66
CA VAL A 288 -3.95 15.91 -8.81
C VAL A 288 -3.17 16.62 -7.69
N LYS A 289 -3.42 16.23 -6.44
CA LYS A 289 -2.82 16.88 -5.26
C LYS A 289 -1.96 15.90 -4.44
N PRO A 290 -0.66 16.22 -4.22
CA PRO A 290 0.16 17.15 -5.01
C PRO A 290 0.39 16.61 -6.43
N ALA A 291 0.59 17.50 -7.40
CA ALA A 291 0.81 17.15 -8.81
C ALA A 291 2.25 16.63 -9.07
N ALA A 292 2.75 15.78 -8.19
CA ALA A 292 4.04 15.10 -8.35
C ALA A 292 3.92 13.94 -9.36
N PRO A 293 4.96 13.62 -10.14
CA PRO A 293 4.89 12.61 -11.20
C PRO A 293 4.33 11.25 -10.72
N HIS A 294 4.75 10.75 -9.57
CA HIS A 294 4.24 9.49 -9.02
C HIS A 294 2.76 9.57 -8.61
N ASN A 295 2.26 10.72 -8.16
CA ASN A 295 0.84 10.92 -7.87
C ASN A 295 0.00 11.05 -9.15
N VAL A 296 0.55 11.64 -10.21
CA VAL A 296 -0.08 11.63 -11.53
C VAL A 296 -0.20 10.18 -12.05
N ALA A 297 0.83 9.36 -11.87
CA ALA A 297 0.78 7.93 -12.21
C ALA A 297 -0.28 7.18 -11.37
N ASN A 298 -0.38 7.46 -10.06
CA ASN A 298 -1.41 6.91 -9.18
C ASN A 298 -2.83 7.33 -9.64
N ALA A 299 -3.02 8.59 -10.02
CA ALA A 299 -4.28 9.11 -10.53
C ALA A 299 -4.68 8.46 -11.87
N LEU A 300 -3.72 8.22 -12.78
CA LEU A 300 -3.96 7.51 -14.02
C LEU A 300 -4.39 6.06 -13.78
N ALA A 301 -3.76 5.36 -12.84
CA ALA A 301 -4.15 4.00 -12.45
C ALA A 301 -5.55 3.97 -11.82
N ALA A 302 -5.87 4.88 -10.91
CA ALA A 302 -7.20 5.03 -10.32
C ALA A 302 -8.26 5.35 -11.38
N ALA A 303 -7.97 6.28 -12.30
CA ALA A 303 -8.84 6.61 -13.42
C ALA A 303 -9.07 5.41 -14.35
N ALA A 304 -8.03 4.61 -14.64
CA ALA A 304 -8.15 3.42 -15.47
C ALA A 304 -9.10 2.38 -14.84
N LEU A 305 -8.99 2.14 -13.54
CA LEU A 305 -9.90 1.24 -12.82
C LEU A 305 -11.35 1.79 -12.79
N ALA A 306 -11.52 3.07 -12.52
CA ALA A 306 -12.84 3.72 -12.52
C ALA A 306 -13.49 3.67 -13.93
N ARG A 307 -12.72 3.97 -14.98
CA ARG A 307 -13.17 3.89 -16.37
C ARG A 307 -13.50 2.45 -16.78
N ALA A 308 -12.75 1.46 -16.31
CA ALA A 308 -13.06 0.04 -16.50
C ALA A 308 -14.41 -0.34 -15.87
N TYR A 309 -14.78 0.28 -14.76
CA TYR A 309 -16.07 0.09 -14.10
C TYR A 309 -17.22 0.89 -14.77
N GLY A 310 -16.92 1.74 -15.74
CA GLY A 310 -17.92 2.54 -16.47
C GLY A 310 -18.13 3.94 -15.92
N VAL A 311 -17.28 4.42 -15.01
CA VAL A 311 -17.36 5.78 -14.46
C VAL A 311 -17.14 6.81 -15.56
N PRO A 312 -18.00 7.86 -15.68
CA PRO A 312 -17.86 8.89 -16.72
C PRO A 312 -16.66 9.83 -16.44
N ALA A 313 -16.12 10.44 -17.49
CA ALA A 313 -14.92 11.29 -17.42
C ALA A 313 -15.04 12.48 -16.45
N ASN A 314 -16.21 13.10 -16.38
CA ASN A 314 -16.46 14.21 -15.45
C ASN A 314 -16.35 13.77 -13.98
N ALA A 315 -16.81 12.57 -13.64
CA ALA A 315 -16.70 12.06 -12.27
C ALA A 315 -15.22 11.74 -11.92
N VAL A 316 -14.40 11.31 -12.88
CA VAL A 316 -12.94 11.16 -12.68
C VAL A 316 -12.33 12.51 -12.28
N ARG A 317 -12.61 13.57 -13.03
CA ARG A 317 -12.14 14.92 -12.72
C ARG A 317 -12.60 15.38 -11.35
N ASP A 318 -13.89 15.27 -11.09
CA ASP A 318 -14.50 15.79 -9.87
C ASP A 318 -13.97 15.03 -8.64
N GLY A 319 -13.78 13.71 -8.74
CA GLY A 319 -13.17 12.89 -7.70
C GLY A 319 -11.72 13.26 -7.43
N LEU A 320 -10.89 13.49 -8.45
CA LEU A 320 -9.51 13.94 -8.27
C LEU A 320 -9.43 15.32 -7.61
N ARG A 321 -10.33 16.25 -7.96
CA ARG A 321 -10.44 17.58 -7.31
C ARG A 321 -10.83 17.48 -5.84
N ASN A 322 -11.74 16.57 -5.51
CA ASN A 322 -12.25 16.36 -4.15
C ASN A 322 -11.28 15.57 -3.27
N PHE A 323 -10.36 14.82 -3.88
CA PHE A 323 -9.38 14.02 -3.16
C PHE A 323 -8.50 14.89 -2.25
N THR A 324 -8.37 14.46 -1.01
CA THR A 324 -7.46 15.05 -0.03
C THR A 324 -6.42 13.99 0.37
N PRO A 325 -5.13 14.24 0.14
CA PRO A 325 -4.07 13.31 0.54
C PRO A 325 -4.04 13.07 2.05
N ASP A 326 -3.68 11.86 2.45
CA ASP A 326 -3.37 11.57 3.85
C ASP A 326 -2.20 12.43 4.35
N ALA A 327 -2.17 12.66 5.66
CA ALA A 327 -1.02 13.24 6.33
C ALA A 327 0.25 12.42 6.07
N HIS A 328 1.39 13.08 6.08
CA HIS A 328 2.72 12.45 5.92
C HIS A 328 2.99 11.78 4.55
N ARG A 329 2.27 12.23 3.50
CA ARG A 329 2.47 11.81 2.10
C ARG A 329 2.69 13.04 1.23
N ILE A 330 3.93 13.51 1.15
CA ILE A 330 4.30 14.77 0.47
C ILE A 330 3.38 15.91 0.94
N ALA A 331 3.08 15.93 2.24
CA ALA A 331 2.21 16.93 2.84
C ALA A 331 2.98 18.23 3.05
N HIS A 332 2.56 19.31 2.41
CA HIS A 332 3.09 20.64 2.71
C HIS A 332 2.72 21.04 4.13
N VAL A 333 3.71 21.41 4.95
CA VAL A 333 3.53 21.78 6.36
C VAL A 333 3.47 23.30 6.50
N ALA A 334 4.45 24.01 5.96
CA ALA A 334 4.53 25.47 6.01
C ALA A 334 5.61 26.01 5.06
N ASP A 335 5.53 27.28 4.75
CA ASP A 335 6.61 28.06 4.15
C ASP A 335 7.22 28.96 5.23
N VAL A 336 8.53 28.85 5.47
CA VAL A 336 9.26 29.66 6.45
C VAL A 336 10.46 30.28 5.77
N ASP A 337 10.57 31.61 5.79
CA ASP A 337 11.67 32.37 5.16
C ASP A 337 11.87 32.06 3.66
N GLY A 338 10.79 31.75 2.92
CA GLY A 338 10.83 31.38 1.51
C GLY A 338 11.30 29.95 1.23
N VAL A 339 11.36 29.10 2.25
CA VAL A 339 11.67 27.67 2.17
C VAL A 339 10.39 26.87 2.44
N ALA A 340 10.05 25.94 1.54
CA ALA A 340 8.92 25.03 1.73
C ALA A 340 9.33 23.86 2.61
N TYR A 341 8.49 23.50 3.60
CA TYR A 341 8.70 22.33 4.45
C TYR A 341 7.66 21.26 4.12
N VAL A 342 8.14 20.08 3.74
CA VAL A 342 7.31 18.98 3.24
C VAL A 342 7.55 17.71 4.02
N ASP A 343 6.46 17.10 4.46
CA ASP A 343 6.43 15.87 5.24
C ASP A 343 6.03 14.68 4.35
N ASP A 344 7.00 13.81 4.08
CA ASP A 344 6.79 12.50 3.48
C ASP A 344 7.35 11.39 4.39
N SER A 345 7.03 11.47 5.67
CA SER A 345 7.46 10.46 6.66
C SER A 345 7.04 9.03 6.28
N LYS A 346 6.06 8.87 5.39
CA LYS A 346 5.62 7.59 4.83
C LYS A 346 6.62 7.00 3.83
N ALA A 347 7.53 7.76 3.25
CA ALA A 347 8.59 7.25 2.38
C ALA A 347 9.64 6.45 3.19
N THR A 348 9.27 5.22 3.56
CA THR A 348 10.06 4.34 4.45
C THR A 348 10.99 3.39 3.72
N ASN A 349 11.12 3.52 2.40
CA ASN A 349 12.05 2.77 1.56
C ASN A 349 12.71 3.67 0.51
N THR A 350 13.77 3.19 -0.11
CA THR A 350 14.58 3.95 -1.08
C THR A 350 13.80 4.38 -2.32
N HIS A 351 12.94 3.51 -2.84
CA HIS A 351 12.14 3.79 -4.05
C HIS A 351 11.10 4.91 -3.79
N ALA A 352 10.39 4.88 -2.65
CA ALA A 352 9.46 5.95 -2.28
C ALA A 352 10.19 7.28 -2.12
N THR A 353 11.33 7.27 -1.42
CA THR A 353 12.15 8.47 -1.21
C THR A 353 12.73 9.02 -2.52
N GLN A 354 13.12 8.17 -3.46
CA GLN A 354 13.56 8.60 -4.78
C GLN A 354 12.46 9.38 -5.51
N ALA A 355 11.23 8.87 -5.47
CA ALA A 355 10.07 9.54 -6.06
C ALA A 355 9.79 10.90 -5.39
N SER A 356 9.94 10.98 -4.07
CA SER A 356 9.75 12.24 -3.31
C SER A 356 10.82 13.26 -3.62
N LEU A 357 12.10 12.86 -3.66
CA LEU A 357 13.21 13.73 -4.03
C LEU A 357 13.08 14.24 -5.47
N ALA A 358 12.59 13.40 -6.39
CA ALA A 358 12.38 13.78 -7.79
C ALA A 358 11.26 14.83 -8.00
N ALA A 359 10.40 15.05 -7.00
CA ALA A 359 9.33 16.04 -7.08
C ALA A 359 9.80 17.48 -6.93
N TYR A 360 11.04 17.71 -6.51
CA TYR A 360 11.57 19.03 -6.20
C TYR A 360 12.94 19.26 -6.87
N ASP A 361 13.22 20.50 -7.25
CA ASP A 361 14.47 20.86 -7.95
C ASP A 361 15.66 21.04 -7.00
N SER A 362 15.42 21.54 -5.78
CA SER A 362 16.46 21.77 -4.77
C SER A 362 15.97 21.38 -3.39
N VAL A 363 16.68 20.44 -2.74
CA VAL A 363 16.20 19.78 -1.52
C VAL A 363 17.26 19.79 -0.43
N VAL A 364 16.85 20.18 0.79
CA VAL A 364 17.52 19.78 2.02
C VAL A 364 16.82 18.55 2.55
N TRP A 365 17.50 17.42 2.51
CA TRP A 365 16.94 16.10 2.76
C TRP A 365 17.13 15.67 4.22
N ILE A 366 16.02 15.40 4.93
CA ILE A 366 16.04 14.76 6.26
C ILE A 366 15.80 13.28 6.07
N ALA A 367 16.81 12.44 6.43
CA ALA A 367 16.81 11.02 6.15
C ALA A 367 17.30 10.17 7.32
N GLY A 368 16.91 8.88 7.31
CA GLY A 368 17.39 7.86 8.24
C GLY A 368 16.33 7.22 9.11
N GLY A 369 16.77 6.29 9.94
CA GLY A 369 15.95 5.37 10.73
C GLY A 369 16.49 3.95 10.67
N LEU A 370 15.61 2.93 10.61
CA LEU A 370 15.95 1.52 10.42
C LEU A 370 15.97 1.16 8.93
N ALA A 371 17.13 0.81 8.39
CA ALA A 371 17.33 0.51 6.97
C ALA A 371 16.78 -0.86 6.54
N LYS A 372 16.61 -1.81 7.44
CA LYS A 372 16.11 -3.19 7.15
C LYS A 372 16.83 -3.87 5.98
N GLY A 373 18.15 -3.69 5.88
CA GLY A 373 18.96 -4.27 4.82
C GLY A 373 18.97 -3.49 3.50
N ALA A 374 18.33 -2.31 3.42
CA ALA A 374 18.38 -1.47 2.24
C ALA A 374 19.78 -0.89 2.00
N THR A 375 20.14 -0.71 0.72
CA THR A 375 21.31 0.03 0.25
C THR A 375 20.88 1.38 -0.34
N PHE A 376 21.75 2.40 -0.25
CA PHE A 376 21.37 3.78 -0.58
C PHE A 376 22.15 4.36 -1.76
N ASP A 377 23.05 3.59 -2.37
CA ASP A 377 23.94 4.07 -3.43
C ASP A 377 23.17 4.60 -4.65
N GLU A 378 22.21 3.84 -5.17
CA GLU A 378 21.38 4.24 -6.32
C GLU A 378 20.50 5.46 -6.00
N LEU A 379 19.90 5.49 -4.80
CA LEU A 379 19.09 6.61 -4.35
C LEU A 379 19.90 7.91 -4.31
N VAL A 380 21.09 7.88 -3.70
CA VAL A 380 21.94 9.05 -3.56
C VAL A 380 22.49 9.48 -4.92
N ALA A 381 22.97 8.55 -5.74
CA ALA A 381 23.47 8.84 -7.08
C ALA A 381 22.38 9.51 -7.95
N GLY A 382 21.15 9.02 -7.89
CA GLY A 382 20.01 9.59 -8.63
C GLY A 382 19.55 10.97 -8.13
N ALA A 383 19.77 11.29 -6.85
CA ALA A 383 19.34 12.53 -6.23
C ALA A 383 20.46 13.61 -6.14
N ALA A 384 21.72 13.25 -6.34
CA ALA A 384 22.88 14.09 -6.05
C ALA A 384 22.77 15.54 -6.60
N GLY A 385 22.30 15.68 -7.84
CA GLY A 385 22.15 17.00 -8.51
C GLY A 385 21.06 17.92 -7.92
N ARG A 386 20.19 17.38 -7.04
CA ARG A 386 19.08 18.11 -6.39
C ARG A 386 19.36 18.41 -4.92
N LEU A 387 20.36 17.75 -4.32
CA LEU A 387 20.63 17.87 -2.89
C LEU A 387 21.38 19.17 -2.58
N ARG A 388 20.73 20.08 -1.86
CA ARG A 388 21.36 21.26 -1.22
C ARG A 388 22.14 20.87 0.02
N GLY A 389 21.65 19.87 0.77
CA GLY A 389 22.25 19.34 1.97
C GLY A 389 21.45 18.13 2.47
N ALA A 390 22.01 17.40 3.43
CA ALA A 390 21.36 16.29 4.08
C ALA A 390 21.51 16.38 5.60
N VAL A 391 20.44 16.05 6.33
CA VAL A 391 20.44 15.91 7.78
C VAL A 391 20.05 14.48 8.11
N LEU A 392 20.93 13.74 8.77
CA LEU A 392 20.80 12.32 9.01
C LEU A 392 20.43 12.04 10.46
N ILE A 393 19.40 11.19 10.64
CA ILE A 393 18.85 10.77 11.93
C ILE A 393 18.76 9.25 12.04
N GLY A 394 18.56 8.74 13.24
CA GLY A 394 18.24 7.34 13.47
C GLY A 394 19.45 6.40 13.50
N ARG A 395 19.16 5.11 13.72
CA ARG A 395 20.14 4.08 14.01
C ARG A 395 21.10 3.82 12.83
N ASP A 396 20.55 3.62 11.64
CA ASP A 396 21.32 3.16 10.47
C ASP A 396 21.75 4.32 9.55
N ARG A 397 21.74 5.56 10.05
CA ARG A 397 22.11 6.79 9.32
C ARG A 397 23.49 6.74 8.70
N ALA A 398 24.40 5.97 9.29
CA ALA A 398 25.77 5.80 8.77
C ALA A 398 25.78 5.23 7.34
N LEU A 399 24.84 4.35 6.99
CA LEU A 399 24.74 3.78 5.65
C LEU A 399 24.41 4.85 4.60
N ILE A 400 23.52 5.80 4.94
CA ILE A 400 23.19 6.94 4.05
C ILE A 400 24.38 7.90 3.96
N ARG A 401 25.06 8.19 5.08
CA ARG A 401 26.27 9.04 5.10
C ARG A 401 27.37 8.48 4.19
N GLU A 402 27.61 7.17 4.24
CA GLU A 402 28.60 6.51 3.40
C GLU A 402 28.22 6.57 1.92
N ALA A 403 26.94 6.40 1.58
CA ALA A 403 26.45 6.55 0.21
C ALA A 403 26.60 8.01 -0.28
N LEU A 404 26.30 9.03 0.56
CA LEU A 404 26.52 10.43 0.26
C LEU A 404 28.01 10.74 0.03
N ALA A 405 28.90 10.20 0.86
CA ALA A 405 30.34 10.37 0.69
C ALA A 405 30.86 9.78 -0.63
N ARG A 406 30.26 8.69 -1.13
CA ARG A 406 30.65 8.05 -2.40
C ARG A 406 30.07 8.78 -3.63
N HIS A 407 28.80 9.17 -3.58
CA HIS A 407 28.04 9.60 -4.77
C HIS A 407 27.71 11.09 -4.82
N ALA A 408 27.83 11.79 -3.69
CA ALA A 408 27.52 13.22 -3.57
C ALA A 408 28.44 13.91 -2.55
N PRO A 409 29.79 13.80 -2.70
CA PRO A 409 30.76 14.27 -1.69
C PRO A 409 30.71 15.80 -1.45
N GLU A 410 30.21 16.58 -2.40
CA GLU A 410 30.07 18.03 -2.27
C GLU A 410 28.83 18.46 -1.48
N VAL A 411 27.89 17.53 -1.19
CA VAL A 411 26.67 17.84 -0.45
C VAL A 411 26.99 17.95 1.05
N PRO A 412 26.69 19.09 1.70
CA PRO A 412 26.86 19.23 3.14
C PRO A 412 26.00 18.22 3.90
N VAL A 413 26.61 17.49 4.83
CA VAL A 413 25.92 16.47 5.65
C VAL A 413 26.02 16.82 7.13
N VAL A 414 24.88 16.89 7.79
CA VAL A 414 24.78 16.97 9.25
C VAL A 414 24.36 15.61 9.79
N ASP A 415 25.22 14.94 10.54
CA ASP A 415 24.99 13.63 11.13
C ASP A 415 24.60 13.80 12.61
N LEU A 416 23.31 13.56 12.95
CA LEU A 416 22.82 13.72 14.32
C LEU A 416 22.95 12.40 15.09
N GLU A 417 23.80 12.40 16.11
CA GLU A 417 24.02 11.23 16.98
C GLU A 417 22.83 10.93 17.91
N ARG A 418 21.99 11.92 18.12
CA ARG A 418 20.82 11.80 18.99
C ARG A 418 19.79 10.82 18.40
N THR A 419 19.33 9.87 19.22
CA THR A 419 18.41 8.78 18.82
C THR A 419 17.04 8.82 19.51
N ASP A 420 16.75 9.87 20.26
CA ASP A 420 15.43 10.10 20.84
C ASP A 420 14.56 11.01 19.95
N THR A 421 13.29 11.16 20.27
CA THR A 421 12.32 11.96 19.52
C THR A 421 12.69 13.43 19.40
N GLY A 422 13.51 13.97 20.31
CA GLY A 422 14.00 15.36 20.29
C GLY A 422 15.00 15.63 19.15
N ALA A 423 15.52 14.60 18.51
CA ALA A 423 16.36 14.72 17.32
C ALA A 423 15.63 15.40 16.15
N MET A 424 14.29 15.27 16.06
CA MET A 424 13.54 15.88 14.96
C MET A 424 13.56 17.40 14.99
N LEU A 425 13.42 18.00 16.18
CA LEU A 425 13.53 19.45 16.34
C LEU A 425 14.93 19.94 15.90
N GLN A 426 15.98 19.24 16.35
CA GLN A 426 17.34 19.54 15.93
C GLN A 426 17.54 19.37 14.42
N ALA A 427 16.98 18.30 13.83
CA ALA A 427 17.06 18.05 12.39
C ALA A 427 16.43 19.17 11.57
N VAL A 428 15.27 19.67 11.98
CA VAL A 428 14.59 20.78 11.32
C VAL A 428 15.38 22.08 11.46
N GLN A 429 16.01 22.35 12.62
CA GLN A 429 16.87 23.51 12.82
C GLN A 429 18.11 23.46 11.97
N GLU A 430 18.78 22.31 11.85
CA GLU A 430 19.95 22.15 10.99
C GLU A 430 19.57 22.22 9.50
N ALA A 431 18.42 21.66 9.12
CA ALA A 431 17.91 21.76 7.76
C ALA A 431 17.64 23.24 7.37
N ARG A 432 17.06 24.04 8.30
CA ARG A 432 16.89 25.50 8.10
C ARG A 432 18.21 26.21 7.84
N ARG A 433 19.29 25.82 8.53
CA ARG A 433 20.61 26.44 8.34
C ARG A 433 21.23 26.14 6.97
N LEU A 434 20.94 24.98 6.41
CA LEU A 434 21.41 24.55 5.09
C LEU A 434 20.56 25.13 3.95
N ALA A 435 19.27 25.35 4.19
CA ALA A 435 18.31 25.78 3.18
C ALA A 435 18.48 27.26 2.80
N ARG A 436 18.08 27.59 1.56
CA ARG A 436 18.00 28.95 1.00
C ARG A 436 16.56 29.17 0.49
N PRO A 437 16.14 30.44 0.38
CA PRO A 437 14.87 30.76 -0.27
C PRO A 437 14.72 30.07 -1.64
N GLY A 438 13.61 29.39 -1.85
CA GLY A 438 13.35 28.57 -3.04
C GLY A 438 13.68 27.08 -2.89
N ASP A 439 14.39 26.67 -1.81
CA ASP A 439 14.62 25.26 -1.52
C ASP A 439 13.42 24.61 -0.83
N THR A 440 13.37 23.29 -0.87
CA THR A 440 12.43 22.47 -0.10
C THR A 440 13.18 21.71 1.00
N VAL A 441 12.78 21.85 2.25
CA VAL A 441 13.16 20.93 3.33
C VAL A 441 12.20 19.75 3.31
N LEU A 442 12.70 18.57 2.95
CA LEU A 442 11.91 17.37 2.75
C LEU A 442 12.27 16.29 3.78
N LEU A 443 11.30 15.90 4.59
CA LEU A 443 11.37 14.67 5.37
C LEU A 443 10.94 13.50 4.48
N ALA A 444 11.89 12.77 3.91
CA ALA A 444 11.68 11.54 3.16
C ALA A 444 12.70 10.49 3.63
N PRO A 445 12.42 9.76 4.70
CA PRO A 445 13.44 9.11 5.53
C PRO A 445 14.20 7.96 4.87
N ALA A 446 13.65 7.33 3.84
CA ALA A 446 14.16 6.11 3.20
C ALA A 446 14.24 4.88 4.15
N CYS A 447 13.86 5.05 5.41
CA CYS A 447 14.00 4.08 6.49
C CYS A 447 12.73 4.00 7.33
N ALA A 448 12.51 2.86 7.96
CA ALA A 448 11.45 2.71 8.97
C ALA A 448 11.76 3.55 10.23
N SER A 449 10.73 3.88 11.01
CA SER A 449 10.80 4.84 12.12
C SER A 449 10.99 4.23 13.51
N MET A 450 10.86 2.91 13.64
CA MET A 450 10.66 2.24 14.94
C MET A 450 11.90 2.19 15.84
N ASP A 451 13.01 2.76 15.42
CA ASP A 451 14.19 3.01 16.26
C ASP A 451 14.06 4.27 17.14
N MET A 452 13.26 5.26 16.68
CA MET A 452 13.10 6.55 17.36
C MET A 452 11.64 6.90 17.64
N PHE A 453 10.70 6.41 16.85
CA PHE A 453 9.28 6.74 16.92
C PHE A 453 8.43 5.47 16.86
N ALA A 454 7.28 5.45 17.52
CA ALA A 454 6.36 4.30 17.53
C ALA A 454 5.91 3.88 16.11
N ASN A 455 5.79 4.83 15.20
CA ASN A 455 5.45 4.62 13.80
C ASN A 455 5.81 5.86 12.95
N TYR A 456 5.63 5.75 11.62
CA TYR A 456 5.92 6.87 10.71
C TYR A 456 5.01 8.09 10.93
N ASN A 457 3.77 7.90 11.42
CA ASN A 457 2.88 9.03 11.74
C ASN A 457 3.47 9.87 12.86
N LYS A 458 3.97 9.24 13.94
CA LYS A 458 4.61 9.95 15.05
C LYS A 458 5.89 10.66 14.65
N ARG A 459 6.62 10.14 13.66
CA ARG A 459 7.77 10.82 13.08
C ARG A 459 7.35 12.05 12.28
N GLY A 460 6.32 11.94 11.46
CA GLY A 460 5.77 13.06 10.70
C GLY A 460 5.12 14.12 11.59
N ASP A 461 4.34 13.72 12.62
CA ASP A 461 3.80 14.63 13.63
C ASP A 461 4.92 15.48 14.28
N ALA A 462 6.03 14.84 14.66
CA ALA A 462 7.17 15.52 15.29
C ALA A 462 7.86 16.50 14.31
N PHE A 463 7.97 16.14 13.03
CA PHE A 463 8.48 17.05 12.01
C PHE A 463 7.55 18.26 11.83
N ALA A 464 6.26 18.04 11.66
CA ALA A 464 5.29 19.12 11.47
C ALA A 464 5.23 20.05 12.68
N GLN A 465 5.37 19.51 13.92
CA GLN A 465 5.46 20.31 15.12
C GLN A 465 6.73 21.16 15.13
N ALA A 466 7.89 20.55 14.87
CA ALA A 466 9.18 21.27 14.84
C ALA A 466 9.19 22.39 13.80
N VAL A 467 8.57 22.20 12.65
CA VAL A 467 8.45 23.24 11.61
C VAL A 467 7.57 24.40 12.09
N ARG A 468 6.44 24.13 12.74
CA ARG A 468 5.58 25.21 13.31
C ARG A 468 6.30 26.03 14.35
N GLU A 469 7.18 25.41 15.16
CA GLU A 469 8.00 26.10 16.17
C GLU A 469 9.06 27.01 15.53
N LEU A 470 9.47 26.80 14.26
CA LEU A 470 10.37 27.72 13.53
C LEU A 470 9.68 29.03 13.14
N GLY A 471 8.38 29.01 12.90
CA GLY A 471 7.59 30.16 12.44
C GLY A 471 6.92 30.94 13.60
N ALA A 472 7.05 30.45 14.83
CA ALA A 472 6.56 31.10 16.05
C ALA A 472 7.65 31.98 16.66
#